data_4b79a7e5987a9e06206812c270fcaa05
#
_entry.id   4b79a7e5987a9e06206812c270fcaa05
#
_cell.length_a   1.000
_cell.length_b   1.000
_cell.length_c   1.000
_cell.angle_alpha   90.00
_cell.angle_beta   90.00
_cell.angle_gamma   90.00
#
_symmetry.space_group_name_H-M   'P 1'
#
loop_
_entity.id
_entity.type
_entity.pdbx_description
1 polymer ?
#
loop_
_entity_poly.entity_id
_entity_poly.type
_entity_poly.pdbx_seq_one_letter_code
_entity_poly.pdbx_strand_id
1 'polypeptide(L)'
;HNSKVNNKVYYHGIEAYPVNKRELDLLNYDNIIKSEASIFRLIHDCLWNKTHEILPNFFLKKKLDFFSNVNEINMFNVIYFDAFGPRVQPNLWTEFIFKKMYDSLRLNGILVTYSAKGSVRRNLQSVGFLVERLTGPPGKREMLRATKVL
;
A
#
# COMPACT_ATOMS: atom_id res chain seq x y z
N HIS A 1 6.29 30.14 -14.21
CA HIS A 1 5.37 30.07 -13.05
C HIS A 1 5.34 28.63 -12.55
N ASN A 2 6.20 28.29 -11.55
CA ASN A 2 6.09 27.06 -10.78
C ASN A 2 4.97 27.25 -9.75
N SER A 3 3.73 26.93 -10.09
CA SER A 3 2.72 26.69 -9.08
C SER A 3 3.11 25.40 -8.35
N LYS A 4 3.74 25.53 -7.18
CA LYS A 4 3.89 24.42 -6.24
C LYS A 4 2.47 23.99 -5.87
N VAL A 5 1.99 22.92 -6.48
CA VAL A 5 0.71 22.31 -6.10
C VAL A 5 0.91 21.79 -4.68
N ASN A 6 0.28 22.45 -3.72
CA ASN A 6 0.42 22.19 -2.28
C ASN A 6 -0.51 21.01 -1.90
N ASN A 7 -0.36 19.87 -2.57
CA ASN A 7 -1.20 18.70 -2.37
C ASN A 7 -0.82 18.02 -1.05
N LYS A 8 -1.82 17.81 -0.20
CA LYS A 8 -1.68 16.98 1.00
C LYS A 8 -1.74 15.51 0.60
N VAL A 9 -0.79 14.72 1.11
CA VAL A 9 -0.74 13.27 0.94
C VAL A 9 -1.09 12.61 2.27
N TYR A 10 -2.09 11.75 2.27
CA TYR A 10 -2.46 10.91 3.41
C TYR A 10 -2.11 9.47 3.09
N TYR A 11 -1.12 8.93 3.78
CA TYR A 11 -0.66 7.56 3.62
C TYR A 11 -1.14 6.70 4.79
N HIS A 12 -1.90 5.63 4.48
CA HIS A 12 -2.32 4.63 5.46
C HIS A 12 -1.55 3.34 5.23
N GLY A 13 -0.72 2.94 6.18
CA GLY A 13 -0.04 1.65 6.18
C GLY A 13 -0.78 0.68 7.10
N ILE A 14 -1.15 -0.50 6.60
CA ILE A 14 -1.81 -1.56 7.38
C ILE A 14 -0.82 -2.70 7.59
N GLU A 15 -0.59 -3.07 8.83
CA GLU A 15 0.32 -4.14 9.21
C GLU A 15 -0.25 -4.92 10.40
N ALA A 16 -0.34 -6.25 10.26
CA ALA A 16 -0.84 -7.11 11.33
C ALA A 16 0.27 -7.59 12.30
N TYR A 17 1.52 -7.61 11.84
CA TYR A 17 2.68 -8.13 12.56
C TYR A 17 3.86 -7.15 12.50
N PRO A 18 3.78 -6.02 13.19
CA PRO A 18 4.83 -5.00 13.15
C PRO A 18 6.20 -5.55 13.56
N VAL A 19 7.22 -5.08 12.88
CA VAL A 19 8.62 -5.34 13.26
C VAL A 19 8.87 -4.77 14.65
N ASN A 20 9.51 -5.54 15.51
CA ASN A 20 9.79 -5.12 16.88
C ASN A 20 10.96 -4.10 16.95
N LYS A 21 11.08 -3.42 18.09
CA LYS A 21 12.08 -2.35 18.26
C LYS A 21 13.52 -2.84 18.07
N ARG A 22 13.86 -4.06 18.51
CA ARG A 22 15.22 -4.61 18.37
C ARG A 22 15.58 -4.82 16.90
N GLU A 23 14.63 -5.32 16.12
CA GLU A 23 14.81 -5.50 14.68
C GLU A 23 14.91 -4.15 13.95
N LEU A 24 14.07 -3.16 14.33
CA LEU A 24 14.15 -1.81 13.78
C LEU A 24 15.50 -1.14 14.04
N ASP A 25 16.08 -1.36 15.23
CA ASP A 25 17.38 -0.78 15.59
C ASP A 25 18.55 -1.40 14.80
N LEU A 26 18.36 -2.58 14.20
CA LEU A 26 19.33 -3.24 13.31
C LEU A 26 19.19 -2.80 11.85
N LEU A 27 18.12 -2.11 11.47
CA LEU A 27 17.93 -1.62 10.11
C LEU A 27 18.78 -0.37 9.86
N ASN A 28 19.40 -0.30 8.68
CA ASN A 28 20.28 0.79 8.26
C ASN A 28 19.77 1.49 6.99
N TYR A 29 18.46 1.50 6.77
CA TYR A 29 17.85 2.09 5.56
C TYR A 29 18.14 3.57 5.40
N ASP A 30 18.17 4.34 6.50
CA ASP A 30 18.53 5.75 6.53
C ASP A 30 19.90 6.00 5.92
N ASN A 31 20.90 5.17 6.24
CA ASN A 31 22.24 5.24 5.67
C ASN A 31 22.26 4.88 4.17
N ILE A 32 21.51 3.84 3.78
CA ILE A 32 21.49 3.33 2.39
C ILE A 32 20.83 4.33 1.45
N ILE A 33 19.68 4.89 1.83
CA ILE A 33 18.92 5.82 0.99
C ILE A 33 19.35 7.28 1.19
N LYS A 34 20.36 7.53 2.03
CA LYS A 34 20.85 8.89 2.36
C LYS A 34 19.72 9.82 2.78
N SER A 35 18.69 9.29 3.43
CA SER A 35 17.63 10.09 4.03
C SER A 35 18.08 10.67 5.37
N GLU A 36 17.39 11.70 5.83
CA GLU A 36 17.60 12.16 7.20
C GLU A 36 17.21 11.03 8.17
N ALA A 37 18.13 10.61 9.03
CA ALA A 37 17.87 9.55 10.03
C ALA A 37 16.65 9.85 10.91
N SER A 38 16.35 11.13 11.11
CA SER A 38 15.17 11.61 11.81
C SER A 38 13.86 11.17 11.15
N ILE A 39 13.76 11.12 9.80
CA ILE A 39 12.53 10.73 9.09
C ILE A 39 12.26 9.23 9.31
N PHE A 40 13.29 8.38 9.22
CA PHE A 40 13.15 6.96 9.50
C PHE A 40 12.59 6.73 10.91
N ARG A 41 13.17 7.40 11.91
CA ARG A 41 12.70 7.31 13.30
C ARG A 41 11.28 7.84 13.46
N LEU A 42 10.93 8.99 12.89
CA LEU A 42 9.58 9.55 12.94
C LEU A 42 8.52 8.58 12.38
N ILE A 43 8.80 7.90 11.26
CA ILE A 43 7.91 6.91 10.64
C ILE A 43 7.70 5.70 11.57
N HIS A 44 8.77 5.21 12.20
CA HIS A 44 8.68 3.99 13.01
C HIS A 44 8.19 4.25 14.44
N ASP A 45 8.60 5.35 15.07
CA ASP A 45 8.28 5.65 16.47
C ASP A 45 6.90 6.31 16.65
N CYS A 46 6.30 6.87 15.58
CA CYS A 46 4.97 7.47 15.68
C CYS A 46 3.91 6.43 16.11
N LEU A 47 2.92 6.89 16.86
CA LEU A 47 1.89 6.02 17.44
C LEU A 47 1.03 5.34 16.39
N TRP A 48 0.72 4.07 16.60
CA TRP A 48 -0.25 3.30 15.82
C TRP A 48 -1.67 3.87 15.95
N ASN A 49 -2.46 3.68 14.92
CA ASN A 49 -3.87 4.09 14.83
C ASN A 49 -4.13 5.61 14.95
N LYS A 50 -3.07 6.42 14.94
CA LYS A 50 -3.15 7.89 14.91
C LYS A 50 -2.51 8.43 13.64
N THR A 51 -2.99 9.59 13.18
CA THR A 51 -2.40 10.31 12.04
C THR A 51 -1.34 11.28 12.56
N HIS A 52 -0.16 11.26 11.91
CA HIS A 52 0.98 12.11 12.24
C HIS A 52 1.47 12.82 10.97
N GLU A 53 1.73 14.11 11.06
CA GLU A 53 2.44 14.83 10.01
C GLU A 53 3.94 14.51 10.13
N ILE A 54 4.47 13.74 9.18
CA ILE A 54 5.87 13.32 9.15
C ILE A 54 6.74 14.36 8.43
N LEU A 55 6.21 14.93 7.37
CA LEU A 55 6.81 16.01 6.59
C LEU A 55 5.70 17.01 6.23
N PRO A 56 6.02 18.25 5.87
CA PRO A 56 5.05 19.24 5.41
C PRO A 56 4.14 18.65 4.33
N ASN A 57 2.82 18.61 4.59
CA ASN A 57 1.81 18.03 3.71
C ASN A 57 1.86 16.50 3.51
N PHE A 58 2.67 15.76 4.26
CA PHE A 58 2.69 14.30 4.26
C PHE A 58 2.24 13.75 5.62
N PHE A 59 1.08 13.11 5.64
CA PHE A 59 0.43 12.56 6.82
C PHE A 59 0.46 11.04 6.78
N LEU A 60 1.01 10.41 7.82
CA LEU A 60 1.09 8.96 7.98
C LEU A 60 0.11 8.49 9.06
N LYS A 61 -0.64 7.43 8.76
CA LYS A 61 -1.40 6.65 9.74
C LYS A 61 -1.00 5.18 9.62
N LYS A 62 -0.34 4.65 10.63
CA LYS A 62 -0.09 3.21 10.74
C LYS A 62 -1.31 2.56 11.41
N LYS A 63 -1.95 1.57 10.76
CA LYS A 63 -3.04 0.75 11.33
C LYS A 63 -2.48 -0.60 11.73
N LEU A 64 -2.58 -0.94 13.01
CA LEU A 64 -2.33 -2.30 13.50
C LEU A 64 -3.60 -3.12 13.26
N ASP A 65 -3.69 -3.79 12.12
CA ASP A 65 -4.91 -4.47 11.69
C ASP A 65 -4.66 -5.46 10.56
N PHE A 66 -5.64 -6.33 10.31
CA PHE A 66 -5.65 -7.25 9.19
C PHE A 66 -6.33 -6.64 7.96
N PHE A 67 -5.93 -7.03 6.75
CA PHE A 67 -6.59 -6.61 5.51
C PHE A 67 -8.07 -7.02 5.47
N SER A 68 -8.43 -8.12 6.12
CA SER A 68 -9.82 -8.57 6.25
C SER A 68 -10.73 -7.58 7.00
N ASN A 69 -10.16 -6.69 7.79
CA ASN A 69 -10.90 -5.70 8.58
C ASN A 69 -10.98 -4.33 7.91
N VAL A 70 -10.41 -4.17 6.72
CA VAL A 70 -10.57 -2.94 5.93
C VAL A 70 -12.06 -2.75 5.63
N ASN A 71 -12.60 -1.60 6.02
CA ASN A 71 -14.01 -1.23 5.87
C ASN A 71 -14.21 0.21 5.41
N GLU A 72 -13.15 0.87 5.02
CA GLU A 72 -13.19 2.16 4.37
C GLU A 72 -13.95 2.06 3.03
N ILE A 73 -14.75 3.05 2.69
CA ILE A 73 -15.53 3.09 1.45
C ILE A 73 -15.17 4.36 0.67
N ASN A 74 -14.84 4.22 -0.61
CA ASN A 74 -14.56 5.33 -1.52
C ASN A 74 -13.56 6.36 -0.94
N MET A 75 -12.56 5.90 -0.23
CA MET A 75 -11.63 6.76 0.51
C MET A 75 -10.31 6.98 -0.22
N PHE A 76 -9.74 5.93 -0.80
CA PHE A 76 -8.38 5.96 -1.33
C PHE A 76 -8.32 6.22 -2.84
N ASN A 77 -7.27 6.92 -3.27
CA ASN A 77 -6.97 7.13 -4.68
C ASN A 77 -6.04 6.01 -5.21
N VAL A 78 -5.13 5.53 -4.37
CA VAL A 78 -4.13 4.51 -4.72
C VAL A 78 -3.99 3.51 -3.59
N ILE A 79 -3.92 2.23 -3.94
CA ILE A 79 -3.53 1.14 -3.05
C ILE A 79 -2.26 0.49 -3.60
N TYR A 80 -1.20 0.45 -2.80
CA TYR A 80 -0.03 -0.39 -3.02
C TYR A 80 -0.26 -1.72 -2.32
N PHE A 81 -0.62 -2.77 -3.08
CA PHE A 81 -0.90 -4.08 -2.54
C PHE A 81 0.36 -4.94 -2.54
N ASP A 82 1.09 -4.89 -1.43
CA ASP A 82 2.43 -5.49 -1.26
C ASP A 82 2.46 -6.60 -0.20
N ALA A 83 1.41 -7.40 -0.12
CA ALA A 83 1.37 -8.60 0.72
C ALA A 83 2.44 -9.63 0.30
N PHE A 84 2.85 -10.52 1.21
CA PHE A 84 3.68 -11.67 0.84
C PHE A 84 3.02 -12.48 -0.28
N GLY A 85 3.84 -13.02 -1.18
CA GLY A 85 3.36 -13.63 -2.43
C GLY A 85 2.26 -14.68 -2.25
N PRO A 86 1.42 -14.91 -3.28
CA PRO A 86 0.27 -15.83 -3.20
C PRO A 86 0.62 -17.29 -2.88
N ARG A 87 1.90 -17.68 -2.94
CA ARG A 87 2.38 -18.98 -2.49
C ARG A 87 2.61 -19.05 -0.98
N VAL A 88 2.92 -17.90 -0.36
CA VAL A 88 3.25 -17.78 1.07
C VAL A 88 2.01 -17.47 1.89
N GLN A 89 1.21 -16.52 1.43
CA GLN A 89 -0.02 -16.08 2.10
C GLN A 89 -1.22 -16.09 1.14
N PRO A 90 -1.71 -17.26 0.68
CA PRO A 90 -2.78 -17.34 -0.32
C PRO A 90 -4.07 -16.64 0.12
N ASN A 91 -4.36 -16.62 1.42
CA ASN A 91 -5.58 -16.01 1.98
C ASN A 91 -5.69 -14.50 1.75
N LEU A 92 -4.56 -13.80 1.55
CA LEU A 92 -4.55 -12.37 1.27
C LEU A 92 -4.86 -12.03 -0.21
N TRP A 93 -4.88 -13.04 -1.10
CA TRP A 93 -5.04 -12.87 -2.55
C TRP A 93 -6.40 -13.36 -3.06
N THR A 94 -7.39 -13.45 -2.17
CA THR A 94 -8.75 -13.91 -2.45
C THR A 94 -9.63 -12.77 -2.98
N GLU A 95 -10.74 -13.14 -3.63
CA GLU A 95 -11.78 -12.20 -4.04
C GLU A 95 -12.33 -11.41 -2.86
N PHE A 96 -12.48 -12.04 -1.69
CA PHE A 96 -12.93 -11.37 -0.46
C PHE A 96 -12.03 -10.18 -0.09
N ILE A 97 -10.72 -10.36 -0.10
CA ILE A 97 -9.76 -9.28 0.20
C ILE A 97 -9.79 -8.22 -0.91
N PHE A 98 -9.79 -8.64 -2.18
CA PHE A 98 -9.83 -7.68 -3.29
C PHE A 98 -11.15 -6.91 -3.36
N LYS A 99 -12.27 -7.50 -2.93
CA LYS A 99 -13.54 -6.77 -2.82
C LYS A 99 -13.44 -5.62 -1.81
N LYS A 100 -12.80 -5.84 -0.65
CA LYS A 100 -12.54 -4.79 0.33
C LYS A 100 -11.64 -3.67 -0.23
N MET A 101 -10.60 -4.05 -0.98
CA MET A 101 -9.73 -3.07 -1.65
C MET A 101 -10.52 -2.27 -2.71
N TYR A 102 -11.37 -2.96 -3.48
CA TYR A 102 -12.23 -2.32 -4.47
C TYR A 102 -13.17 -1.31 -3.82
N ASP A 103 -13.87 -1.70 -2.75
CA ASP A 103 -14.83 -0.83 -2.06
C ASP A 103 -14.15 0.39 -1.42
N SER A 104 -12.93 0.22 -0.93
CA SER A 104 -12.17 1.29 -0.29
C SER A 104 -11.60 2.33 -1.28
N LEU A 105 -11.46 1.98 -2.55
CA LEU A 105 -11.02 2.89 -3.60
C LEU A 105 -12.15 3.82 -4.06
N ARG A 106 -11.79 5.06 -4.37
CA ARG A 106 -12.66 6.00 -5.12
C ARG A 106 -12.82 5.53 -6.57
N LEU A 107 -13.84 6.02 -7.24
CA LEU A 107 -13.97 5.87 -8.68
C LEU A 107 -12.71 6.37 -9.37
N ASN A 108 -12.22 5.62 -10.37
CA ASN A 108 -10.91 5.80 -11.02
C ASN A 108 -9.68 5.63 -10.11
N GLY A 109 -9.88 5.19 -8.87
CA GLY A 109 -8.79 4.80 -7.99
C GLY A 109 -8.11 3.52 -8.49
N ILE A 110 -6.82 3.37 -8.20
CA ILE A 110 -6.00 2.28 -8.69
C ILE A 110 -5.42 1.42 -7.57
N LEU A 111 -5.36 0.13 -7.82
CA LEU A 111 -4.57 -0.81 -7.03
C LEU A 111 -3.40 -1.28 -7.89
N VAL A 112 -2.18 -1.22 -7.36
CA VAL A 112 -0.98 -1.76 -7.99
C VAL A 112 -0.40 -2.89 -7.16
N THR A 113 0.09 -3.93 -7.84
CA THR A 113 0.75 -5.06 -7.18
C THR A 113 1.84 -5.65 -8.07
N TYR A 114 2.90 -6.12 -7.43
CA TYR A 114 4.00 -6.80 -8.09
C TYR A 114 3.65 -8.21 -8.58
N SER A 115 2.57 -8.81 -8.08
CA SER A 115 2.19 -10.17 -8.43
C SER A 115 1.36 -10.20 -9.71
N ALA A 116 1.98 -10.64 -10.81
CA ALA A 116 1.32 -10.78 -12.13
C ALA A 116 0.72 -12.18 -12.38
N LYS A 117 0.51 -13.01 -11.32
CA LYS A 117 -0.08 -14.34 -11.47
C LYS A 117 -1.48 -14.30 -12.09
N GLY A 118 -1.78 -15.27 -12.95
CA GLY A 118 -3.08 -15.40 -13.59
C GLY A 118 -4.26 -15.52 -12.60
N SER A 119 -4.07 -16.19 -11.45
CA SER A 119 -5.08 -16.28 -10.39
C SER A 119 -5.35 -14.90 -9.76
N VAL A 120 -4.30 -14.13 -9.44
CA VAL A 120 -4.43 -12.78 -8.91
C VAL A 120 -5.20 -11.88 -9.87
N ARG A 121 -4.83 -11.90 -11.16
CA ARG A 121 -5.53 -11.14 -12.18
C ARG A 121 -7.01 -11.48 -12.27
N ARG A 122 -7.35 -12.79 -12.28
CA ARG A 122 -8.76 -13.22 -12.33
C ARG A 122 -9.55 -12.78 -11.12
N ASN A 123 -8.99 -12.92 -9.91
CA ASN A 123 -9.65 -12.49 -8.68
C ASN A 123 -9.85 -10.96 -8.62
N LEU A 124 -8.93 -10.17 -9.16
CA LEU A 124 -9.13 -8.73 -9.30
C LEU A 124 -10.26 -8.41 -10.31
N GLN A 125 -10.28 -9.10 -11.45
CA GLN A 125 -11.32 -8.91 -12.47
C GLN A 125 -12.71 -9.34 -11.96
N SER A 126 -12.81 -10.45 -11.21
CA SER A 126 -14.09 -10.95 -10.71
C SER A 126 -14.77 -9.98 -9.74
N VAL A 127 -14.02 -9.15 -9.01
CA VAL A 127 -14.58 -8.13 -8.12
C VAL A 127 -14.85 -6.79 -8.79
N GLY A 128 -14.59 -6.66 -10.10
CA GLY A 128 -14.99 -5.50 -10.91
C GLY A 128 -13.85 -4.58 -11.35
N PHE A 129 -12.59 -4.91 -11.08
CA PHE A 129 -11.47 -4.12 -11.58
C PHE A 129 -11.24 -4.28 -13.09
N LEU A 130 -10.93 -3.19 -13.77
CA LEU A 130 -10.25 -3.21 -15.05
C LEU A 130 -8.76 -3.45 -14.80
N VAL A 131 -8.22 -4.60 -15.28
CA VAL A 131 -6.85 -5.03 -14.93
C VAL A 131 -5.94 -5.01 -16.16
N GLU A 132 -4.82 -4.30 -16.02
CA GLU A 132 -3.78 -4.17 -17.03
C GLU A 132 -2.46 -4.80 -16.54
N ARG A 133 -1.69 -5.34 -17.47
CA ARG A 133 -0.28 -5.71 -17.23
C ARG A 133 0.61 -4.57 -17.64
N LEU A 134 1.52 -4.22 -16.74
CA LEU A 134 2.55 -3.22 -16.98
C LEU A 134 3.92 -3.87 -16.90
N THR A 135 4.92 -3.22 -17.49
CA THR A 135 6.32 -3.59 -17.29
C THR A 135 6.65 -3.51 -15.80
N GLY A 136 7.25 -4.57 -15.28
CA GLY A 136 7.66 -4.63 -13.87
C GLY A 136 8.88 -3.75 -13.59
N PRO A 137 9.16 -3.48 -12.31
CA PRO A 137 10.39 -2.83 -11.89
C PRO A 137 11.63 -3.71 -12.19
N PRO A 138 12.85 -3.17 -12.07
CA PRO A 138 14.07 -3.95 -12.25
C PRO A 138 14.02 -5.28 -11.51
N GLY A 139 14.34 -6.39 -12.22
CA GLY A 139 14.26 -7.75 -11.69
C GLY A 139 12.88 -8.41 -11.77
N LYS A 140 11.83 -7.74 -12.22
CA LYS A 140 10.49 -8.32 -12.46
C LYS A 140 10.00 -8.03 -13.87
N ARG A 141 9.50 -9.06 -14.55
CA ARG A 141 9.01 -8.93 -15.94
C ARG A 141 7.73 -8.10 -16.02
N GLU A 142 6.79 -8.33 -15.13
CA GLU A 142 5.45 -7.74 -15.16
C GLU A 142 4.95 -7.37 -13.76
N MET A 143 4.05 -6.40 -13.70
CA MET A 143 3.22 -6.04 -12.57
C MET A 143 1.78 -5.82 -13.02
N LEU A 144 0.82 -5.75 -12.09
CA LEU A 144 -0.57 -5.45 -12.40
C LEU A 144 -0.97 -4.06 -11.88
N ARG A 145 -1.73 -3.36 -12.71
CA ARG A 145 -2.54 -2.19 -12.33
C ARG A 145 -4.00 -2.57 -12.48
N ALA A 146 -4.79 -2.34 -11.44
CA ALA A 146 -6.22 -2.61 -11.41
C ALA A 146 -6.96 -1.30 -11.11
N THR A 147 -7.84 -0.86 -11.99
CA THR A 147 -8.58 0.41 -11.90
C THR A 147 -10.03 0.15 -11.53
N LYS A 148 -10.57 0.86 -10.53
CA LYS A 148 -11.99 0.86 -10.21
C LYS A 148 -12.74 1.71 -11.23
N VAL A 149 -13.65 1.10 -12.01
CA VAL A 149 -14.35 1.77 -13.13
C VAL A 149 -15.86 1.98 -12.91
N LEU A 150 -16.43 1.39 -11.85
CA LEU A 150 -17.86 1.51 -11.48
C LEU A 150 -18.01 1.69 -9.97
#